data_78a27ce758fc096f1b974869471663cc
#
_entry.id   78a27ce758fc096f1b974869471663cc
#
_cell.length_a   1.000
_cell.length_b   1.000
_cell.length_c   1.000
_cell.angle_alpha   90.00
_cell.angle_beta   90.00
_cell.angle_gamma   90.00
#
_symmetry.space_group_name_H-M   'P 1'
#
loop_
_entity.id
_entity.type
_entity.pdbx_description
1 polymer ?
#
loop_
_entity_poly.entity_id
_entity_poly.type
_entity_poly.pdbx_seq_one_letter_code
_entity_poly.pdbx_strand_id
1 'polypeptide(L)'
;MDSRETKRTVPVPSVGADGEQPNSQTTTQSIAEETAENNPQEKDLEEMLRDMRRMNDPAYLHTVSMNDLYQNIYQSRPPVIDGLLYPGTYLFAGAPKVGKSFLMAQLAYHVSMGLPLWGYPVHKGTVLYLALEDDHRRLQGRLYRMFGTEGTDNLLFAVYAKQLGVGLEEQLKKFVREHPNTKLIIIDTLQKIREAGGDKYSYANDYEVVGKLKRLADDCGVCLLLVHHTRKQQADDKFDMISGTNGLLGAADGAFLLSLIHISEPTRH
;
A
#
# COMPACT_ATOMS: atom_id res chain seq x y z
N MET A 1 55.61 2.20 -46.65
CA MET A 1 55.29 3.16 -47.69
C MET A 1 54.61 4.29 -46.98
N ASP A 2 55.42 5.18 -46.54
CA ASP A 2 55.97 6.45 -47.10
C ASP A 2 55.00 7.61 -46.85
N SER A 3 55.32 8.39 -45.86
CA SER A 3 55.98 9.73 -45.93
C SER A 3 54.99 10.84 -46.34
N ARG A 4 54.80 11.93 -45.62
CA ARG A 4 55.76 13.03 -45.37
C ARG A 4 55.19 14.16 -44.53
N GLU A 5 55.99 14.63 -43.60
CA GLU A 5 55.98 15.94 -42.97
C GLU A 5 55.88 17.12 -43.95
N THR A 6 55.28 18.21 -43.47
CA THR A 6 55.80 19.55 -43.81
C THR A 6 55.50 20.53 -42.65
N LYS A 7 56.58 20.92 -42.02
CA LYS A 7 56.79 22.14 -41.18
C LYS A 7 56.58 23.39 -42.02
N ARG A 8 56.01 24.43 -41.47
CA ARG A 8 56.31 25.81 -41.84
C ARG A 8 56.43 26.74 -40.65
N THR A 9 57.56 27.35 -40.58
CA THR A 9 58.09 28.30 -39.62
C THR A 9 57.59 29.74 -39.85
N VAL A 10 57.36 30.42 -38.75
CA VAL A 10 57.48 31.82 -38.26
C VAL A 10 57.88 32.93 -39.26
N PRO A 11 57.35 34.17 -39.09
CA PRO A 11 58.25 35.17 -38.45
C PRO A 11 57.52 36.09 -37.42
N VAL A 12 58.35 36.52 -36.46
CA VAL A 12 58.10 37.59 -35.47
C VAL A 12 58.53 38.94 -36.13
N PRO A 13 57.89 40.03 -35.76
CA PRO A 13 58.59 41.28 -35.55
C PRO A 13 58.31 41.95 -34.19
N SER A 14 59.33 42.71 -33.84
CA SER A 14 59.75 43.36 -32.65
C SER A 14 58.96 44.62 -32.22
N VAL A 15 58.82 44.76 -30.90
CA VAL A 15 59.05 45.95 -30.02
C VAL A 15 58.51 47.32 -30.45
N GLY A 16 57.63 47.89 -29.63
CA GLY A 16 57.38 49.30 -29.46
C GLY A 16 56.76 49.53 -28.08
N ALA A 17 57.51 50.15 -27.18
CA ALA A 17 57.08 50.57 -25.86
C ALA A 17 56.27 51.84 -25.97
N ASP A 18 55.12 51.89 -25.19
CA ASP A 18 54.79 53.06 -24.39
C ASP A 18 53.59 52.75 -23.53
N GLY A 19 53.65 53.25 -22.28
CA GLY A 19 52.78 52.90 -21.19
C GLY A 19 51.37 53.52 -21.22
N GLU A 20 50.50 52.77 -20.56
CA GLU A 20 49.49 53.34 -19.69
C GLU A 20 48.83 52.15 -18.98
N GLN A 21 48.82 52.16 -17.64
CA GLN A 21 48.08 51.20 -16.82
C GLN A 21 46.62 51.66 -16.73
N PRO A 22 45.64 50.81 -17.01
CA PRO A 22 44.32 50.99 -16.48
C PRO A 22 44.07 50.01 -15.32
N ASN A 23 43.57 50.59 -14.32
CA ASN A 23 43.06 50.15 -13.04
C ASN A 23 42.28 48.81 -13.13
N SER A 24 42.91 47.68 -12.72
CA SER A 24 42.37 46.33 -12.86
C SER A 24 41.64 45.80 -11.60
N GLN A 25 41.09 46.72 -10.75
CA GLN A 25 40.42 46.30 -9.53
C GLN A 25 38.89 46.36 -9.58
N THR A 26 38.25 47.02 -10.56
CA THR A 26 36.80 47.20 -10.61
C THR A 26 36.08 46.15 -11.49
N THR A 27 36.79 45.48 -12.41
CA THR A 27 36.15 44.57 -13.36
C THR A 27 36.09 43.12 -12.85
N THR A 28 36.92 42.74 -11.86
CA THR A 28 36.99 41.38 -11.33
C THR A 28 35.91 41.13 -10.25
N GLN A 29 35.46 42.19 -9.55
CA GLN A 29 34.39 42.08 -8.57
C GLN A 29 32.98 41.96 -9.21
N SER A 30 32.72 42.67 -10.32
CA SER A 30 31.43 42.58 -11.00
C SER A 30 31.19 41.25 -11.74
N ILE A 31 32.25 40.61 -12.23
CA ILE A 31 32.13 39.29 -12.88
C ILE A 31 31.98 38.17 -11.84
N ALA A 32 32.55 38.33 -10.63
CA ALA A 32 32.38 37.35 -9.54
C ALA A 32 31.02 37.43 -8.90
N GLU A 33 30.37 38.61 -8.83
CA GLU A 33 29.02 38.77 -8.34
C GLU A 33 27.96 38.30 -9.35
N GLU A 34 28.16 38.51 -10.66
CA GLU A 34 27.25 38.04 -11.71
C GLU A 34 27.31 36.52 -11.94
N THR A 35 28.44 35.85 -11.62
CA THR A 35 28.59 34.38 -11.73
C THR A 35 28.08 33.64 -10.49
N ALA A 36 27.94 34.31 -9.34
CA ALA A 36 27.38 33.73 -8.12
C ALA A 36 25.84 33.67 -8.15
N GLU A 37 25.15 34.56 -8.90
CA GLU A 37 23.70 34.59 -8.97
C GLU A 37 23.07 33.58 -9.96
N ASN A 38 23.83 32.82 -10.73
CA ASN A 38 23.32 32.00 -11.83
C ASN A 38 23.85 30.55 -11.88
N ASN A 39 24.18 29.98 -10.72
CA ASN A 39 24.49 28.55 -10.67
C ASN A 39 23.18 27.73 -10.55
N PRO A 40 22.73 26.99 -11.59
CA PRO A 40 21.49 26.22 -11.54
C PRO A 40 21.45 25.22 -10.38
N GLN A 41 22.61 24.67 -9.99
CA GLN A 41 22.72 23.70 -8.89
C GLN A 41 22.50 24.34 -7.50
N GLU A 42 22.89 25.60 -7.31
CA GLU A 42 22.63 26.32 -6.04
C GLU A 42 21.17 26.71 -5.90
N LYS A 43 20.52 27.12 -7.00
CA LYS A 43 19.07 27.40 -7.01
C LYS A 43 18.26 26.16 -6.72
N ASP A 44 18.58 25.01 -7.33
CA ASP A 44 17.94 23.73 -7.05
C ASP A 44 18.12 23.30 -5.59
N LEU A 45 19.31 23.52 -5.03
CA LEU A 45 19.62 23.19 -3.63
C LEU A 45 18.85 24.11 -2.66
N GLU A 46 18.77 25.41 -2.93
CA GLU A 46 18.01 26.36 -2.11
C GLU A 46 16.51 26.07 -2.15
N GLU A 47 15.97 25.70 -3.32
CA GLU A 47 14.58 25.31 -3.48
C GLU A 47 14.28 24.02 -2.71
N MET A 48 15.14 23.01 -2.81
CA MET A 48 15.04 21.78 -2.06
C MET A 48 15.12 22.01 -0.54
N LEU A 49 16.02 22.87 -0.09
CA LEU A 49 16.11 23.25 1.34
C LEU A 49 14.90 24.04 1.83
N ARG A 50 14.32 24.87 0.97
CA ARG A 50 13.08 25.61 1.27
C ARG A 50 11.90 24.66 1.40
N ASP A 51 11.78 23.68 0.50
CA ASP A 51 10.73 22.67 0.54
C ASP A 51 10.88 21.73 1.75
N MET A 52 12.10 21.34 2.09
CA MET A 52 12.36 20.58 3.33
C MET A 52 11.98 21.37 4.59
N ARG A 53 12.24 22.68 4.64
CA ARG A 53 11.84 23.52 5.76
C ARG A 53 10.31 23.63 5.84
N ARG A 54 9.61 23.78 4.69
CA ARG A 54 8.15 23.78 4.63
C ARG A 54 7.55 22.46 5.09
N MET A 55 8.13 21.32 4.67
CA MET A 55 7.64 20.01 5.09
C MET A 55 7.81 19.74 6.59
N ASN A 56 8.79 20.37 7.23
CA ASN A 56 9.02 20.27 8.67
C ASN A 56 8.21 21.30 9.51
N ASP A 57 7.49 22.22 8.88
CA ASP A 57 6.62 23.16 9.57
C ASP A 57 5.28 22.47 9.94
N PRO A 58 4.96 22.30 11.22
CA PRO A 58 3.69 21.68 11.64
C PRO A 58 2.43 22.42 11.16
N ALA A 59 2.56 23.71 10.80
CA ALA A 59 1.47 24.52 10.29
C ALA A 59 1.34 24.45 8.75
N TYR A 60 2.28 23.78 8.05
CA TYR A 60 2.27 23.69 6.59
C TYR A 60 1.27 22.64 6.10
N LEU A 61 0.24 23.08 5.38
CA LEU A 61 -0.67 22.18 4.69
C LEU A 61 -0.15 21.91 3.27
N HIS A 62 0.27 20.66 3.03
CA HIS A 62 0.69 20.23 1.70
C HIS A 62 -0.52 20.19 0.76
N THR A 63 -0.53 21.08 -0.22
CA THR A 63 -1.60 21.19 -1.23
C THR A 63 -1.03 20.95 -2.61
N VAL A 64 -1.82 20.32 -3.48
CA VAL A 64 -1.52 20.09 -4.89
C VAL A 64 -2.62 20.73 -5.72
N SER A 65 -2.27 21.46 -6.77
CA SER A 65 -3.29 22.07 -7.65
C SER A 65 -3.96 21.00 -8.52
N MET A 66 -5.16 21.28 -9.02
CA MET A 66 -5.86 20.41 -9.96
C MET A 66 -5.06 20.17 -11.24
N ASN A 67 -4.32 21.18 -11.71
CA ASN A 67 -3.47 21.03 -12.88
C ASN A 67 -2.30 20.07 -12.61
N ASP A 68 -1.67 20.18 -11.45
CA ASP A 68 -0.60 19.25 -11.05
C ASP A 68 -1.12 17.82 -10.92
N LEU A 69 -2.35 17.63 -10.38
CA LEU A 69 -3.00 16.32 -10.32
C LEU A 69 -3.22 15.72 -11.71
N TYR A 70 -3.56 16.52 -12.70
CA TYR A 70 -3.77 16.05 -14.07
C TYR A 70 -2.46 15.79 -14.83
N GLN A 71 -1.39 16.51 -14.51
CA GLN A 71 -0.08 16.34 -15.13
C GLN A 71 0.71 15.16 -14.52
N ASN A 72 0.45 14.84 -13.26
CA ASN A 72 1.09 13.73 -12.59
C ASN A 72 0.43 12.39 -12.94
N ILE A 73 1.26 11.42 -13.34
CA ILE A 73 0.79 10.06 -13.59
C ILE A 73 0.75 9.32 -12.26
N TYR A 74 -0.42 9.27 -11.64
CA TYR A 74 -0.65 8.39 -10.50
C TYR A 74 -0.88 6.96 -11.02
N GLN A 75 0.08 6.08 -10.76
CA GLN A 75 -0.08 4.68 -11.14
C GLN A 75 -1.21 4.05 -10.32
N SER A 76 -2.31 3.69 -10.97
CA SER A 76 -3.33 2.87 -10.34
C SER A 76 -2.75 1.49 -10.08
N ARG A 77 -2.87 1.02 -8.84
CA ARG A 77 -2.46 -0.34 -8.51
C ARG A 77 -3.44 -1.33 -9.14
N PRO A 78 -2.95 -2.41 -9.79
CA PRO A 78 -3.85 -3.38 -10.40
C PRO A 78 -4.74 -4.04 -9.34
N PRO A 79 -5.98 -4.41 -9.69
CA PRO A 79 -6.85 -5.15 -8.79
C PRO A 79 -6.22 -6.49 -8.38
N VAL A 80 -6.66 -7.04 -7.27
CA VAL A 80 -6.35 -8.41 -6.86
C VAL A 80 -7.25 -9.39 -7.60
N ILE A 81 -8.54 -9.03 -7.71
CA ILE A 81 -9.56 -9.73 -8.49
C ILE A 81 -10.33 -8.66 -9.25
N ASP A 82 -10.35 -8.75 -10.58
CA ASP A 82 -10.98 -7.77 -11.44
C ASP A 82 -12.45 -7.56 -11.08
N GLY A 83 -12.85 -6.30 -10.92
CA GLY A 83 -14.22 -5.94 -10.60
C GLY A 83 -14.69 -6.31 -9.18
N LEU A 84 -13.85 -6.97 -8.35
CA LEU A 84 -14.26 -7.44 -7.03
C LEU A 84 -13.36 -6.93 -5.91
N LEU A 85 -12.03 -7.05 -6.01
CA LEU A 85 -11.08 -6.69 -4.96
C LEU A 85 -9.93 -5.85 -5.51
N TYR A 86 -9.73 -4.71 -4.90
CA TYR A 86 -8.65 -3.76 -5.19
C TYR A 86 -7.74 -3.63 -3.96
N PRO A 87 -6.53 -3.04 -4.10
CA PRO A 87 -5.77 -2.59 -2.94
C PRO A 87 -6.63 -1.67 -2.06
N GLY A 88 -6.58 -1.88 -0.74
CA GLY A 88 -7.44 -1.20 0.23
C GLY A 88 -7.90 -2.15 1.33
N THR A 89 -8.82 -1.72 2.19
CA THR A 89 -9.27 -2.49 3.36
C THR A 89 -10.76 -2.82 3.27
N TYR A 90 -11.07 -4.11 3.32
CA TYR A 90 -12.43 -4.63 3.20
C TYR A 90 -12.83 -5.46 4.42
N LEU A 91 -14.09 -5.34 4.82
CA LEU A 91 -14.69 -6.21 5.81
C LEU A 91 -15.33 -7.42 5.15
N PHE A 92 -15.13 -8.61 5.73
CA PHE A 92 -15.82 -9.82 5.36
C PHE A 92 -16.60 -10.36 6.56
N ALA A 93 -17.89 -10.09 6.58
CA ALA A 93 -18.75 -10.38 7.72
C ALA A 93 -19.68 -11.57 7.48
N GLY A 94 -20.16 -12.18 8.55
CA GLY A 94 -21.15 -13.25 8.49
C GLY A 94 -21.31 -13.96 9.82
N ALA A 95 -22.43 -14.68 9.97
CA ALA A 95 -22.73 -15.43 11.17
C ALA A 95 -21.63 -16.46 11.51
N PRO A 96 -21.45 -16.84 12.79
CA PRO A 96 -20.58 -17.95 13.14
C PRO A 96 -20.95 -19.23 12.37
N LYS A 97 -19.93 -19.99 11.95
CA LYS A 97 -20.08 -21.29 11.25
C LYS A 97 -20.75 -21.23 9.86
N VAL A 98 -20.94 -20.06 9.26
CA VAL A 98 -21.53 -19.92 7.91
C VAL A 98 -20.55 -20.28 6.77
N GLY A 99 -19.28 -20.59 7.09
CA GLY A 99 -18.29 -20.99 6.07
C GLY A 99 -17.29 -19.90 5.70
N LYS A 100 -17.20 -18.79 6.45
CA LYS A 100 -16.27 -17.67 6.16
C LYS A 100 -14.85 -18.12 5.91
N SER A 101 -14.25 -18.89 6.82
CA SER A 101 -12.87 -19.34 6.71
C SER A 101 -12.63 -20.30 5.53
N PHE A 102 -13.64 -21.05 5.09
CA PHE A 102 -13.55 -21.84 3.85
C PHE A 102 -13.50 -20.95 2.62
N LEU A 103 -14.37 -19.93 2.56
CA LEU A 103 -14.38 -18.98 1.45
C LEU A 103 -13.10 -18.16 1.41
N MET A 104 -12.57 -17.75 2.58
CA MET A 104 -11.28 -17.06 2.66
C MET A 104 -10.12 -17.94 2.17
N ALA A 105 -10.11 -19.23 2.53
CA ALA A 105 -9.09 -20.16 2.04
C ALA A 105 -9.19 -20.37 0.52
N GLN A 106 -10.41 -20.47 -0.04
CA GLN A 106 -10.62 -20.55 -1.49
C GLN A 106 -10.10 -19.30 -2.20
N LEU A 107 -10.48 -18.10 -1.72
CA LEU A 107 -10.04 -16.84 -2.29
C LEU A 107 -8.51 -16.70 -2.23
N ALA A 108 -7.91 -17.03 -1.07
CA ALA A 108 -6.47 -17.01 -0.87
C ALA A 108 -5.73 -17.95 -1.86
N TYR A 109 -6.25 -19.16 -2.04
CA TYR A 109 -5.69 -20.14 -2.98
C TYR A 109 -5.76 -19.64 -4.42
N HIS A 110 -6.92 -19.15 -4.87
CA HIS A 110 -7.08 -18.61 -6.21
C HIS A 110 -6.13 -17.44 -6.50
N VAL A 111 -5.96 -16.50 -5.55
CA VAL A 111 -5.02 -15.38 -5.70
C VAL A 111 -3.57 -15.87 -5.74
N SER A 112 -3.21 -16.82 -4.89
CA SER A 112 -1.83 -17.34 -4.84
C SER A 112 -1.44 -18.13 -6.09
N MET A 113 -2.42 -18.77 -6.73
CA MET A 113 -2.22 -19.56 -7.96
C MET A 113 -2.46 -18.74 -9.24
N GLY A 114 -3.19 -17.62 -9.17
CA GLY A 114 -3.63 -16.87 -10.34
C GLY A 114 -4.78 -17.55 -11.09
N LEU A 115 -5.60 -18.31 -10.38
CA LEU A 115 -6.75 -19.01 -10.97
C LEU A 115 -7.99 -18.11 -10.95
N PRO A 116 -8.81 -18.08 -12.00
CA PRO A 116 -10.06 -17.32 -11.99
C PRO A 116 -10.95 -17.72 -10.82
N LEU A 117 -11.60 -16.74 -10.19
CA LEU A 117 -12.56 -16.96 -9.11
C LEU A 117 -13.97 -16.56 -9.58
N TRP A 118 -14.92 -17.50 -9.64
CA TRP A 118 -16.30 -17.28 -10.10
C TRP A 118 -16.41 -16.59 -11.48
N GLY A 119 -15.45 -16.81 -12.36
CA GLY A 119 -15.37 -16.18 -13.68
C GLY A 119 -14.65 -14.84 -13.71
N TYR A 120 -14.26 -14.29 -12.56
CA TYR A 120 -13.47 -13.06 -12.49
C TYR A 120 -11.97 -13.37 -12.68
N PRO A 121 -11.25 -12.61 -13.51
CA PRO A 121 -9.80 -12.71 -13.63
C PRO A 121 -9.12 -12.38 -12.29
N VAL A 122 -8.05 -13.10 -11.97
CA VAL A 122 -7.29 -12.98 -10.72
C VAL A 122 -5.84 -12.66 -11.03
N HIS A 123 -5.30 -11.64 -10.39
CA HIS A 123 -3.90 -11.26 -10.50
C HIS A 123 -3.06 -12.01 -9.48
N LYS A 124 -2.27 -12.98 -9.97
CA LYS A 124 -1.41 -13.83 -9.14
C LYS A 124 -0.48 -13.00 -8.25
N GLY A 125 -0.39 -13.39 -6.97
CA GLY A 125 0.54 -12.80 -6.02
C GLY A 125 0.65 -13.58 -4.73
N THR A 126 1.55 -13.13 -3.85
CA THR A 126 1.71 -13.70 -2.52
C THR A 126 0.53 -13.31 -1.65
N VAL A 127 0.03 -14.28 -0.89
CA VAL A 127 -1.06 -14.11 0.07
C VAL A 127 -0.57 -14.48 1.47
N LEU A 128 -0.80 -13.58 2.42
CA LEU A 128 -0.65 -13.87 3.85
C LEU A 128 -2.02 -14.12 4.46
N TYR A 129 -2.21 -15.28 5.09
CA TYR A 129 -3.43 -15.61 5.81
C TYR A 129 -3.14 -15.75 7.31
N LEU A 130 -3.56 -14.78 8.10
CA LEU A 130 -3.53 -14.82 9.56
C LEU A 130 -4.76 -15.61 10.05
N ALA A 131 -4.61 -16.91 10.27
CA ALA A 131 -5.66 -17.82 10.72
C ALA A 131 -5.64 -17.94 12.25
N LEU A 132 -5.99 -16.85 12.95
CA LEU A 132 -5.78 -16.66 14.38
C LEU A 132 -6.75 -17.44 15.29
N GLU A 133 -7.74 -18.10 14.72
CA GLU A 133 -8.66 -19.01 15.43
C GLU A 133 -8.37 -20.48 15.13
N ASP A 134 -7.36 -20.76 14.31
CA ASP A 134 -6.97 -22.09 13.88
C ASP A 134 -5.62 -22.55 14.45
N ASP A 135 -5.32 -23.82 14.25
CA ASP A 135 -4.01 -24.41 14.39
C ASP A 135 -3.56 -25.06 13.06
N HIS A 136 -2.27 -25.37 12.95
CA HIS A 136 -1.70 -25.95 11.73
C HIS A 136 -2.37 -27.25 11.31
N ARG A 137 -2.79 -28.10 12.26
CA ARG A 137 -3.45 -29.39 11.97
C ARG A 137 -4.83 -29.17 11.34
N ARG A 138 -5.63 -28.25 11.89
CA ARG A 138 -6.95 -27.92 11.34
C ARG A 138 -6.85 -27.26 9.97
N LEU A 139 -5.88 -26.37 9.80
CA LEU A 139 -5.57 -25.75 8.50
C LEU A 139 -5.20 -26.81 7.47
N GLN A 140 -4.25 -27.70 7.79
CA GLN A 140 -3.82 -28.77 6.90
C GLN A 140 -5.01 -29.64 6.48
N GLY A 141 -5.82 -30.10 7.44
CA GLY A 141 -6.98 -30.93 7.14
C GLY A 141 -8.06 -30.22 6.31
N ARG A 142 -8.20 -28.90 6.47
CA ARG A 142 -9.11 -28.07 5.66
C ARG A 142 -8.59 -27.94 4.23
N LEU A 143 -7.33 -27.53 4.08
CA LEU A 143 -6.71 -27.28 2.78
C LEU A 143 -6.64 -28.59 1.96
N TYR A 144 -6.28 -29.70 2.61
CA TYR A 144 -6.27 -31.01 1.94
C TYR A 144 -7.65 -31.42 1.41
N ARG A 145 -8.72 -31.16 2.18
CA ARG A 145 -10.09 -31.46 1.72
C ARG A 145 -10.56 -30.54 0.58
N MET A 146 -10.05 -29.29 0.53
CA MET A 146 -10.45 -28.32 -0.48
C MET A 146 -9.67 -28.46 -1.79
N PHE A 147 -8.36 -28.71 -1.69
CA PHE A 147 -7.42 -28.58 -2.80
C PHE A 147 -6.59 -29.85 -3.06
N GLY A 148 -6.80 -30.92 -2.25
CA GLY A 148 -6.00 -32.14 -2.36
C GLY A 148 -4.53 -31.90 -2.01
N THR A 149 -3.63 -32.36 -2.89
CA THR A 149 -2.17 -32.23 -2.72
C THR A 149 -1.58 -31.06 -3.50
N GLU A 150 -2.38 -30.27 -4.19
CA GLU A 150 -1.91 -29.12 -4.95
C GLU A 150 -1.59 -27.97 -4.00
N GLY A 151 -0.30 -27.69 -3.82
CA GLY A 151 0.21 -26.65 -2.95
C GLY A 151 0.84 -25.48 -3.72
N THR A 152 1.14 -24.42 -3.00
CA THR A 152 1.84 -23.24 -3.53
C THR A 152 2.64 -22.55 -2.44
N ASP A 153 3.84 -22.07 -2.78
CA ASP A 153 4.69 -21.30 -1.88
C ASP A 153 4.22 -19.81 -1.78
N ASN A 154 3.26 -19.41 -2.63
CA ASN A 154 2.71 -18.06 -2.62
C ASN A 154 1.56 -17.88 -1.61
N LEU A 155 1.15 -18.92 -0.87
CA LEU A 155 0.13 -18.84 0.18
C LEU A 155 0.76 -19.22 1.52
N LEU A 156 0.96 -18.20 2.35
CA LEU A 156 1.59 -18.35 3.66
C LEU A 156 0.56 -18.18 4.78
N PHE A 157 0.67 -19.02 5.81
CA PHE A 157 -0.23 -19.00 6.96
C PHE A 157 0.51 -18.64 8.24
N ALA A 158 -0.15 -17.82 9.08
CA ALA A 158 0.26 -17.62 10.45
C ALA A 158 -0.92 -17.88 11.39
N VAL A 159 -0.71 -18.68 12.44
CA VAL A 159 -1.72 -18.98 13.46
C VAL A 159 -1.56 -18.09 14.69
N TYR A 160 -0.56 -17.23 14.68
CA TYR A 160 -0.27 -16.25 15.72
C TYR A 160 0.21 -14.94 15.09
N ALA A 161 -0.26 -13.82 15.63
CA ALA A 161 0.23 -12.48 15.32
C ALA A 161 0.17 -11.62 16.59
N LYS A 162 0.95 -10.54 16.61
CA LYS A 162 0.81 -9.50 17.65
C LYS A 162 -0.52 -8.76 17.49
N GLN A 163 -0.89 -8.01 18.51
CA GLN A 163 -2.07 -7.15 18.45
C GLN A 163 -1.73 -5.82 17.75
N LEU A 164 -2.74 -5.16 17.25
CA LEU A 164 -2.67 -3.83 16.68
C LEU A 164 -2.19 -2.84 17.75
N GLY A 165 -1.26 -1.94 17.41
CA GLY A 165 -0.63 -1.03 18.37
C GLY A 165 0.46 -1.67 19.24
N VAL A 166 0.64 -2.99 19.19
CA VAL A 166 1.65 -3.73 19.97
C VAL A 166 2.62 -4.49 19.06
N GLY A 167 2.68 -4.13 17.79
CA GLY A 167 3.66 -4.64 16.82
C GLY A 167 3.10 -5.47 15.66
N LEU A 168 1.78 -5.53 15.46
CA LEU A 168 1.18 -6.16 14.27
C LEU A 168 1.59 -5.40 13.00
N GLU A 169 1.55 -4.07 13.06
CA GLU A 169 1.85 -3.22 11.91
C GLU A 169 3.27 -3.44 11.41
N GLU A 170 4.24 -3.56 12.34
CA GLU A 170 5.63 -3.84 12.01
C GLU A 170 5.80 -5.24 11.43
N GLN A 171 5.06 -6.24 11.97
CA GLN A 171 5.06 -7.61 11.42
C GLN A 171 4.57 -7.62 9.98
N LEU A 172 3.45 -6.96 9.69
CA LEU A 172 2.86 -6.90 8.35
C LEU A 172 3.74 -6.10 7.37
N LYS A 173 4.26 -4.94 7.77
CA LYS A 173 5.20 -4.14 6.97
C LYS A 173 6.48 -4.91 6.66
N LYS A 174 7.01 -5.65 7.63
CA LYS A 174 8.18 -6.52 7.42
C LYS A 174 7.86 -7.62 6.43
N PHE A 175 6.74 -8.33 6.59
CA PHE A 175 6.31 -9.38 5.68
C PHE A 175 6.20 -8.88 4.23
N VAL A 176 5.56 -7.73 4.00
CA VAL A 176 5.42 -7.16 2.64
C VAL A 176 6.78 -6.78 2.04
N ARG A 177 7.72 -6.28 2.85
CA ARG A 177 9.10 -6.01 2.37
C ARG A 177 9.84 -7.28 1.98
N GLU A 178 9.65 -8.38 2.73
CA GLU A 178 10.27 -9.69 2.43
C GLU A 178 9.58 -10.39 1.25
N HIS A 179 8.31 -10.05 0.97
CA HIS A 179 7.50 -10.59 -0.12
C HIS A 179 6.91 -9.47 -0.98
N PRO A 180 7.70 -8.82 -1.87
CA PRO A 180 7.26 -7.63 -2.63
C PRO A 180 6.06 -7.86 -3.55
N ASN A 181 5.79 -9.13 -3.93
CA ASN A 181 4.62 -9.49 -4.73
C ASN A 181 3.37 -9.80 -3.88
N THR A 182 3.32 -9.34 -2.63
CA THR A 182 2.13 -9.50 -1.78
C THR A 182 0.97 -8.71 -2.35
N LYS A 183 -0.14 -9.39 -2.61
CA LYS A 183 -1.38 -8.81 -3.14
C LYS A 183 -2.49 -8.76 -2.11
N LEU A 184 -2.54 -9.77 -1.23
CA LEU A 184 -3.64 -9.98 -0.31
C LEU A 184 -3.13 -10.37 1.07
N ILE A 185 -3.69 -9.74 2.09
CA ILE A 185 -3.53 -10.14 3.50
C ILE A 185 -4.93 -10.41 4.06
N ILE A 186 -5.15 -11.58 4.61
CA ILE A 186 -6.42 -11.97 5.26
C ILE A 186 -6.19 -12.06 6.75
N ILE A 187 -7.06 -11.42 7.54
CA ILE A 187 -7.04 -11.49 9.01
C ILE A 187 -8.31 -12.19 9.49
N ASP A 188 -8.19 -13.42 9.93
CA ASP A 188 -9.30 -14.25 10.42
C ASP A 188 -9.06 -14.62 11.91
N THR A 189 -9.59 -13.84 12.86
CA THR A 189 -10.57 -12.77 12.73
C THR A 189 -10.04 -11.44 13.28
N LEU A 190 -10.67 -10.33 12.87
CA LEU A 190 -10.41 -8.98 13.38
C LEU A 190 -10.40 -8.93 14.92
N GLN A 191 -11.25 -9.71 15.58
CA GLN A 191 -11.36 -9.77 17.03
C GLN A 191 -10.04 -10.18 17.72
N LYS A 192 -9.23 -11.00 17.08
CA LYS A 192 -7.99 -11.54 17.66
C LYS A 192 -6.83 -10.56 17.67
N ILE A 193 -6.87 -9.55 16.81
CA ILE A 193 -5.81 -8.53 16.71
C ILE A 193 -6.12 -7.25 17.48
N ARG A 194 -7.34 -7.13 18.06
CA ARG A 194 -7.72 -5.97 18.88
C ARG A 194 -6.96 -5.97 20.21
N GLU A 195 -6.59 -4.81 20.66
CA GLU A 195 -5.97 -4.64 21.97
C GLU A 195 -6.86 -5.16 23.11
N ALA A 196 -6.25 -5.84 24.08
CA ALA A 196 -6.92 -6.32 25.26
C ALA A 196 -7.01 -5.18 26.30
N GLY A 197 -7.96 -4.26 26.15
CA GLY A 197 -8.15 -3.19 27.13
C GLY A 197 -8.92 -2.01 26.53
N GLY A 198 -9.86 -1.47 27.29
CA GLY A 198 -10.71 -0.35 26.89
C GLY A 198 -12.15 -0.77 26.58
N ASP A 199 -12.97 0.22 26.28
CA ASP A 199 -14.39 0.04 25.89
C ASP A 199 -14.42 -0.65 24.52
N LYS A 200 -14.42 -1.99 24.55
CA LYS A 200 -14.12 -2.89 23.39
C LYS A 200 -15.07 -2.72 22.20
N TYR A 201 -16.16 -1.97 22.37
CA TYR A 201 -17.26 -1.89 21.40
C TYR A 201 -17.76 -0.47 21.21
N SER A 202 -16.92 0.55 21.38
CA SER A 202 -17.30 1.91 21.01
C SER A 202 -17.12 2.17 19.52
N TYR A 203 -17.97 2.99 18.93
CA TYR A 203 -17.86 3.44 17.55
C TYR A 203 -16.46 4.02 17.24
N ALA A 204 -15.95 4.85 18.15
CA ALA A 204 -14.65 5.50 17.98
C ALA A 204 -13.50 4.48 17.91
N ASN A 205 -13.52 3.44 18.75
CA ASN A 205 -12.50 2.38 18.76
C ASN A 205 -12.56 1.53 17.49
N ASP A 206 -13.77 1.17 17.04
CA ASP A 206 -13.96 0.41 15.79
C ASP A 206 -13.44 1.19 14.58
N TYR A 207 -13.76 2.48 14.51
CA TYR A 207 -13.30 3.38 13.45
C TYR A 207 -11.77 3.54 13.46
N GLU A 208 -11.17 3.70 14.64
CA GLU A 208 -9.72 3.83 14.80
C GLU A 208 -8.96 2.56 14.38
N VAL A 209 -9.45 1.38 14.81
CA VAL A 209 -8.85 0.09 14.46
C VAL A 209 -8.83 -0.12 12.94
N VAL A 210 -9.95 0.06 12.26
CA VAL A 210 -10.00 -0.07 10.79
C VAL A 210 -9.21 1.02 10.10
N GLY A 211 -9.22 2.25 10.64
CA GLY A 211 -8.44 3.37 10.11
C GLY A 211 -6.91 3.14 10.18
N LYS A 212 -6.40 2.50 11.25
CA LYS A 212 -4.97 2.10 11.34
C LYS A 212 -4.64 1.04 10.30
N LEU A 213 -5.51 0.03 10.13
CA LEU A 213 -5.32 -1.04 9.16
C LEU A 213 -5.43 -0.53 7.71
N LYS A 214 -6.31 0.44 7.46
CA LYS A 214 -6.44 1.09 6.16
C LYS A 214 -5.16 1.83 5.78
N ARG A 215 -4.62 2.66 6.67
CA ARG A 215 -3.34 3.34 6.42
C ARG A 215 -2.22 2.34 6.11
N LEU A 216 -2.17 1.22 6.83
CA LEU A 216 -1.19 0.17 6.56
C LEU A 216 -1.40 -0.47 5.18
N ALA A 217 -2.64 -0.77 4.77
CA ALA A 217 -2.95 -1.33 3.46
C ALA A 217 -2.56 -0.35 2.34
N ASP A 218 -2.86 0.94 2.52
CA ASP A 218 -2.52 2.02 1.58
C ASP A 218 -0.99 2.19 1.46
N ASP A 219 -0.26 2.25 2.59
CA ASP A 219 1.20 2.35 2.63
C ASP A 219 1.87 1.17 1.92
N CYS A 220 1.38 -0.04 2.17
CA CYS A 220 1.93 -1.27 1.59
C CYS A 220 1.43 -1.56 0.18
N GLY A 221 0.32 -0.96 -0.23
CA GLY A 221 -0.31 -1.21 -1.53
C GLY A 221 -0.92 -2.58 -1.71
N VAL A 222 -1.45 -3.13 -0.64
CA VAL A 222 -2.06 -4.47 -0.60
C VAL A 222 -3.56 -4.39 -0.37
N CYS A 223 -4.26 -5.46 -0.72
CA CYS A 223 -5.63 -5.67 -0.26
C CYS A 223 -5.60 -6.32 1.12
N LEU A 224 -6.30 -5.72 2.07
CA LEU A 224 -6.46 -6.24 3.43
C LEU A 224 -7.90 -6.65 3.64
N LEU A 225 -8.14 -7.92 3.95
CA LEU A 225 -9.46 -8.51 4.12
C LEU A 225 -9.65 -8.92 5.58
N LEU A 226 -10.57 -8.25 6.28
CA LEU A 226 -10.83 -8.39 7.71
C LEU A 226 -12.06 -9.24 7.94
N VAL A 227 -11.88 -10.47 8.43
CA VAL A 227 -12.99 -11.35 8.76
C VAL A 227 -13.59 -10.95 10.09
N HIS A 228 -14.93 -10.79 10.11
CA HIS A 228 -15.66 -10.36 11.28
C HIS A 228 -16.95 -11.19 11.47
N HIS A 229 -17.40 -11.31 12.73
CA HIS A 229 -18.65 -12.00 13.07
C HIS A 229 -19.81 -11.01 13.14
N THR A 230 -20.95 -11.35 12.53
CA THR A 230 -22.18 -10.58 12.72
C THR A 230 -22.79 -10.88 14.09
N ARG A 231 -23.57 -9.92 14.63
CA ARG A 231 -24.40 -10.13 15.83
C ARG A 231 -25.60 -11.02 15.49
N LYS A 232 -26.15 -11.67 16.52
CA LYS A 232 -27.36 -12.51 16.40
C LYS A 232 -28.68 -11.71 16.29
N GLN A 233 -28.64 -10.39 16.42
CA GLN A 233 -29.84 -9.55 16.29
C GLN A 233 -30.28 -9.49 14.83
N GLN A 234 -31.57 -9.69 14.59
CA GLN A 234 -32.19 -9.45 13.30
C GLN A 234 -32.29 -7.93 13.11
N ALA A 235 -31.78 -7.43 11.98
CA ALA A 235 -31.96 -6.07 11.51
C ALA A 235 -32.61 -6.11 10.13
N ASP A 236 -33.38 -5.08 9.81
CA ASP A 236 -34.03 -4.95 8.51
C ASP A 236 -33.01 -4.81 7.40
N ASP A 237 -31.89 -4.09 7.66
CA ASP A 237 -30.72 -4.09 6.81
C ASP A 237 -29.70 -5.14 7.31
N LYS A 238 -29.30 -6.04 6.41
CA LYS A 238 -28.31 -7.08 6.70
C LYS A 238 -26.93 -6.51 7.06
N PHE A 239 -26.58 -5.32 6.57
CA PHE A 239 -25.34 -4.64 6.91
C PHE A 239 -25.32 -4.08 8.33
N ASP A 240 -26.47 -3.72 8.89
CA ASP A 240 -26.63 -3.33 10.31
C ASP A 240 -26.33 -4.49 11.27
N MET A 241 -26.35 -5.72 10.78
CA MET A 241 -25.91 -6.90 11.54
C MET A 241 -24.38 -7.00 11.68
N ILE A 242 -23.60 -6.25 10.89
CA ILE A 242 -22.15 -6.18 10.99
C ILE A 242 -21.84 -5.45 12.29
N SER A 243 -21.66 -6.24 13.30
CA SER A 243 -21.38 -5.96 14.70
C SER A 243 -21.21 -4.51 15.14
N GLY A 244 -22.14 -4.08 15.92
CA GLY A 244 -21.94 -3.13 17.01
C GLY A 244 -21.88 -1.68 16.67
N THR A 245 -21.21 -1.28 15.65
CA THR A 245 -21.15 0.14 15.31
C THR A 245 -20.95 0.31 13.80
N ASN A 246 -21.60 1.32 13.22
CA ASN A 246 -21.36 1.77 11.85
C ASN A 246 -19.89 2.23 11.64
N GLY A 247 -19.07 2.23 12.71
CA GLY A 247 -17.66 2.62 12.69
C GLY A 247 -16.78 1.72 11.84
N LEU A 248 -17.02 0.40 11.86
CA LEU A 248 -16.25 -0.54 11.04
C LEU A 248 -16.52 -0.32 9.55
N LEU A 249 -17.79 -0.16 9.18
CA LEU A 249 -18.20 0.06 7.78
C LEU A 249 -17.74 1.43 7.27
N GLY A 250 -17.85 2.46 8.11
CA GLY A 250 -17.48 3.83 7.72
C GLY A 250 -15.99 4.04 7.46
N ALA A 251 -15.11 3.18 8.02
CA ALA A 251 -13.68 3.28 7.85
C ALA A 251 -13.12 2.38 6.73
N ALA A 252 -13.85 1.33 6.33
CA ALA A 252 -13.44 0.38 5.29
C ALA A 252 -13.75 0.90 3.88
N ASP A 253 -13.00 0.43 2.88
CA ASP A 253 -13.24 0.74 1.46
C ASP A 253 -14.42 -0.04 0.88
N GLY A 254 -14.83 -1.12 1.56
CA GLY A 254 -16.00 -1.91 1.19
C GLY A 254 -16.27 -3.03 2.18
N ALA A 255 -17.43 -3.69 2.02
CA ALA A 255 -17.81 -4.81 2.87
C ALA A 255 -18.53 -5.89 2.09
N PHE A 256 -18.29 -7.14 2.47
CA PHE A 256 -18.95 -8.33 1.98
C PHE A 256 -19.69 -9.02 3.12
N LEU A 257 -20.89 -9.46 2.87
CA LEU A 257 -21.69 -10.20 3.84
C LEU A 257 -22.01 -11.61 3.34
N LEU A 258 -21.53 -12.62 4.06
CA LEU A 258 -21.88 -14.01 3.81
C LEU A 258 -23.08 -14.41 4.64
N SER A 259 -24.19 -14.75 3.98
CA SER A 259 -25.42 -15.24 4.61
C SER A 259 -25.89 -16.52 3.96
N LEU A 260 -26.60 -17.36 4.76
CA LEU A 260 -27.28 -18.53 4.24
C LEU A 260 -28.63 -18.11 3.66
N ILE A 261 -28.95 -18.60 2.47
CA ILE A 261 -30.27 -18.48 1.87
C ILE A 261 -30.98 -19.79 2.17
N HIS A 262 -32.10 -19.72 2.94
CA HIS A 262 -32.99 -20.85 3.10
C HIS A 262 -34.01 -20.84 1.95
N ILE A 263 -33.83 -21.76 1.01
CA ILE A 263 -34.83 -22.01 -0.02
C ILE A 263 -35.84 -23.00 0.63
N SER A 264 -37.01 -22.52 1.04
CA SER A 264 -38.10 -23.41 1.39
C SER A 264 -38.66 -24.01 0.10
N GLU A 265 -38.67 -25.33 0.00
CA GLU A 265 -39.42 -25.99 -1.09
C GLU A 265 -40.87 -25.57 -1.00
N PRO A 266 -41.56 -25.27 -2.14
CA PRO A 266 -42.99 -25.01 -2.11
C PRO A 266 -43.68 -26.28 -1.62
N THR A 267 -44.37 -26.18 -0.49
CA THR A 267 -45.27 -27.24 -0.01
C THR A 267 -46.27 -27.54 -1.11
N ARG A 268 -46.17 -28.72 -1.74
CA ARG A 268 -47.20 -29.24 -2.61
C ARG A 268 -48.43 -29.50 -1.74
N HIS A 269 -49.50 -28.74 -1.92
CA HIS A 269 -50.82 -29.02 -1.45
C HIS A 269 -51.50 -30.02 -2.37
#